data_9dd1e9e547abb3cf970551d8f6ae9cac
#
_entry.id   9dd1e9e547abb3cf970551d8f6ae9cac
#
_cell.length_a   1.000
_cell.length_b   1.000
_cell.length_c   1.000
_cell.angle_alpha   90.00
_cell.angle_beta   90.00
_cell.angle_gamma   90.00
#
_symmetry.space_group_name_H-M   'P 1'
#
loop_
_entity.id
_entity.type
_entity.pdbx_description
1 polymer ?
#
loop_
_entity_poly.entity_id
_entity_poly.type
_entity_poly.pdbx_seq_one_letter_code
_entity_poly.pdbx_strand_id
1 'polypeptide(L)'
;GYMIESTLDEELMQIGLDQEKFFLTVLTYVKVDPNDPAFRHPTKPIGPAYPVKTGPNQVKTVKGWRRVVPSPKPIKIYQWREIKKLMELGSWIVIACGGGGIPVIKEEKRLYGVEAVIDKDLASAKLAEQIGADILLIATDVEKVALNYGQSDQNFLDRISVAEAKKYLKEDQFPAGSMGPKVQSLINFLESGGEQGIITSIEKIKDALEGNAGTSFYF
;
A
#
# COMPACT_ATOMS: atom_id res chain seq x y z
N GLY A 1 -12.56 -5.87 5.07
CA GLY A 1 -12.69 -7.32 4.90
C GLY A 1 -14.05 -7.67 4.36
N TYR A 2 -15.09 -7.68 5.20
CA TYR A 2 -16.45 -8.15 4.85
C TYR A 2 -16.97 -7.61 3.50
N MET A 3 -16.93 -6.31 3.27
CA MET A 3 -17.43 -5.72 2.02
C MET A 3 -16.69 -6.24 0.77
N ILE A 4 -15.37 -6.45 0.86
CA ILE A 4 -14.60 -6.98 -0.26
C ILE A 4 -14.93 -8.46 -0.45
N GLU A 5 -14.98 -9.22 0.63
CA GLU A 5 -15.29 -10.65 0.62
C GLU A 5 -16.66 -10.92 0.00
N SER A 6 -17.72 -10.26 0.51
CA SER A 6 -19.08 -10.45 -0.01
C SER A 6 -19.24 -10.05 -1.48
N THR A 7 -18.59 -8.97 -1.92
CA THR A 7 -18.63 -8.58 -3.33
C THR A 7 -17.91 -9.58 -4.23
N LEU A 8 -16.75 -10.08 -3.79
CA LEU A 8 -16.02 -11.09 -4.54
C LEU A 8 -16.78 -12.43 -4.61
N ASP A 9 -17.42 -12.84 -3.52
CA ASP A 9 -18.28 -14.04 -3.51
C ASP A 9 -19.43 -13.90 -4.53
N GLU A 10 -20.13 -12.76 -4.54
CA GLU A 10 -21.20 -12.48 -5.49
C GLU A 10 -20.70 -12.54 -6.95
N GLU A 11 -19.55 -11.93 -7.25
CA GLU A 11 -18.96 -11.95 -8.60
C GLU A 11 -18.53 -13.36 -9.01
N LEU A 12 -17.93 -14.14 -8.11
CA LEU A 12 -17.55 -15.53 -8.41
C LEU A 12 -18.75 -16.44 -8.64
N MET A 13 -19.85 -16.27 -7.88
CA MET A 13 -21.11 -16.99 -8.12
C MET A 13 -21.64 -16.69 -9.52
N GLN A 14 -21.58 -15.43 -9.97
CA GLN A 14 -22.06 -15.05 -11.32
C GLN A 14 -21.29 -15.72 -12.45
N ILE A 15 -19.98 -15.97 -12.26
CA ILE A 15 -19.12 -16.61 -13.25
C ILE A 15 -18.89 -18.11 -13.01
N GLY A 16 -19.54 -18.69 -11.98
CA GLY A 16 -19.49 -20.12 -11.66
C GLY A 16 -18.17 -20.62 -11.09
N LEU A 17 -17.39 -19.75 -10.46
CA LEU A 17 -16.09 -20.08 -9.84
C LEU A 17 -16.11 -20.08 -8.28
N ASP A 18 -17.28 -19.92 -7.68
CA ASP A 18 -17.48 -19.88 -6.22
C ASP A 18 -17.05 -21.17 -5.51
N GLN A 19 -17.08 -22.31 -6.20
CA GLN A 19 -16.63 -23.59 -5.66
C GLN A 19 -15.11 -23.85 -5.82
N GLU A 20 -14.42 -23.03 -6.59
CA GLU A 20 -12.99 -23.23 -6.90
C GLU A 20 -12.07 -22.29 -6.09
N LYS A 21 -12.58 -21.16 -5.64
CA LYS A 21 -11.85 -20.14 -4.91
C LYS A 21 -12.43 -19.90 -3.54
N PHE A 22 -11.55 -19.78 -2.57
CA PHE A 22 -11.93 -19.51 -1.18
C PHE A 22 -11.39 -18.15 -0.75
N PHE A 23 -12.18 -17.42 0.03
CA PHE A 23 -11.77 -16.13 0.59
C PHE A 23 -11.54 -16.22 2.09
N LEU A 24 -10.60 -15.43 2.55
CA LEU A 24 -10.39 -15.24 3.99
C LEU A 24 -9.90 -13.82 4.26
N THR A 25 -10.60 -13.12 5.15
CA THR A 25 -10.12 -11.86 5.71
C THR A 25 -9.32 -12.13 6.97
N VAL A 26 -8.06 -11.71 7.00
CA VAL A 26 -7.16 -11.87 8.13
C VAL A 26 -6.96 -10.55 8.86
N LEU A 27 -7.28 -10.52 10.16
CA LEU A 27 -6.86 -9.43 11.04
C LEU A 27 -5.33 -9.42 11.12
N THR A 28 -4.73 -8.29 10.76
CA THR A 28 -3.28 -8.19 10.58
C THR A 28 -2.67 -7.24 11.59
N TYR A 29 -1.73 -7.73 12.40
CA TYR A 29 -0.94 -6.91 13.33
C TYR A 29 0.38 -6.51 12.67
N VAL A 30 0.69 -5.23 12.75
CA VAL A 30 1.88 -4.63 12.12
C VAL A 30 2.82 -4.14 13.19
N LYS A 31 3.97 -4.79 13.32
CA LYS A 31 5.02 -4.33 14.23
C LYS A 31 5.60 -3.03 13.74
N VAL A 32 5.70 -2.05 14.65
CA VAL A 32 6.39 -0.77 14.43
C VAL A 32 7.47 -0.56 15.49
N ASP A 33 8.40 0.37 15.20
CA ASP A 33 9.40 0.81 16.18
C ASP A 33 8.75 1.86 17.09
N PRO A 34 8.77 1.67 18.42
CA PRO A 34 8.27 2.68 19.37
C PRO A 34 9.03 4.02 19.28
N ASN A 35 10.26 4.01 18.75
CA ASN A 35 11.08 5.20 18.56
C ASN A 35 10.99 5.82 17.16
N ASP A 36 10.08 5.31 16.29
CA ASP A 36 9.91 5.88 14.95
C ASP A 36 9.65 7.39 15.03
N PRO A 37 10.39 8.21 14.27
CA PRO A 37 10.21 9.67 14.26
C PRO A 37 8.78 10.14 13.99
N ALA A 38 7.98 9.33 13.27
CA ALA A 38 6.58 9.64 12.98
C ALA A 38 5.73 9.85 14.26
N PHE A 39 6.08 9.24 15.39
CA PHE A 39 5.37 9.46 16.65
C PHE A 39 5.57 10.88 17.20
N ARG A 40 6.74 11.47 16.94
CA ARG A 40 7.05 12.85 17.36
C ARG A 40 6.61 13.89 16.33
N HIS A 41 6.56 13.49 15.06
CA HIS A 41 6.22 14.36 13.93
C HIS A 41 5.10 13.73 13.07
N PRO A 42 3.84 13.79 13.52
CA PRO A 42 2.72 13.25 12.77
C PRO A 42 2.50 14.00 11.45
N THR A 43 2.46 13.27 10.34
CA THR A 43 2.31 13.86 9.01
C THR A 43 1.20 13.23 8.17
N LYS A 44 0.65 12.07 8.55
CA LYS A 44 -0.35 11.35 7.74
C LYS A 44 -1.73 11.96 7.90
N PRO A 45 -2.31 12.58 6.83
CA PRO A 45 -3.65 13.14 6.90
C PRO A 45 -4.71 12.03 6.93
N ILE A 46 -5.63 12.10 7.89
CA ILE A 46 -6.76 11.17 8.03
C ILE A 46 -8.10 11.90 8.17
N GLY A 47 -9.19 11.14 8.05
CA GLY A 47 -10.56 11.63 8.27
C GLY A 47 -11.02 12.65 7.22
N PRO A 48 -12.13 13.36 7.49
CA PRO A 48 -12.69 14.35 6.59
C PRO A 48 -11.80 15.58 6.43
N ALA A 49 -11.99 16.28 5.31
CA ALA A 49 -11.37 17.57 5.07
C ALA A 49 -12.32 18.69 5.51
N TYR A 50 -11.79 19.71 6.16
CA TYR A 50 -12.52 20.88 6.62
C TYR A 50 -12.07 22.13 5.85
N PRO A 51 -12.98 23.08 5.55
CA PRO A 51 -12.61 24.31 4.83
C PRO A 51 -11.67 25.21 5.64
N VAL A 52 -11.75 25.15 6.95
CA VAL A 52 -10.93 25.95 7.90
C VAL A 52 -10.21 25.05 8.89
N LYS A 53 -9.09 25.54 9.44
CA LYS A 53 -8.35 24.84 10.49
C LYS A 53 -9.16 24.87 11.79
N THR A 54 -9.46 23.68 12.33
CA THR A 54 -10.28 23.50 13.54
C THR A 54 -9.48 23.05 14.77
N GLY A 55 -8.19 22.77 14.62
CA GLY A 55 -7.34 22.31 15.72
C GLY A 55 -5.84 22.32 15.42
N PRO A 56 -4.99 22.06 16.42
CA PRO A 56 -3.53 22.17 16.28
C PRO A 56 -2.93 21.09 15.36
N ASN A 57 -3.43 19.86 15.43
CA ASN A 57 -2.87 18.72 14.67
C ASN A 57 -3.56 18.55 13.32
N GLN A 58 -3.50 19.58 12.50
CA GLN A 58 -4.07 19.58 11.15
C GLN A 58 -3.10 20.16 10.13
N VAL A 59 -3.11 19.57 8.93
CA VAL A 59 -2.36 20.04 7.78
C VAL A 59 -3.31 20.44 6.65
N LYS A 60 -2.96 21.48 5.90
CA LYS A 60 -3.69 21.91 4.72
C LYS A 60 -3.36 20.93 3.57
N THR A 61 -4.38 20.33 2.98
CA THR A 61 -4.30 19.50 1.78
C THR A 61 -5.05 20.16 0.64
N VAL A 62 -4.96 19.62 -0.57
CA VAL A 62 -5.75 20.12 -1.72
C VAL A 62 -7.26 20.08 -1.48
N LYS A 63 -7.72 19.15 -0.61
CA LYS A 63 -9.15 18.98 -0.25
C LYS A 63 -9.57 19.82 0.96
N GLY A 64 -8.64 20.53 1.62
CA GLY A 64 -8.90 21.28 2.85
C GLY A 64 -8.02 20.84 4.02
N TRP A 65 -8.38 21.28 5.22
CA TRP A 65 -7.65 20.95 6.46
C TRP A 65 -8.02 19.55 6.96
N ARG A 66 -7.03 18.72 7.21
CA ARG A 66 -7.22 17.35 7.73
C ARG A 66 -6.38 17.12 8.98
N ARG A 67 -6.91 16.30 9.90
CA ARG A 67 -6.15 15.83 11.06
C ARG A 67 -4.95 15.02 10.60
N VAL A 68 -3.81 15.18 11.26
CA VAL A 68 -2.62 14.34 11.05
C VAL A 68 -2.39 13.42 12.24
N VAL A 69 -1.91 12.22 11.93
CA VAL A 69 -1.56 11.19 12.92
C VAL A 69 -0.18 10.62 12.60
N PRO A 70 0.48 9.95 13.59
CA PRO A 70 1.69 9.18 13.34
C PRO A 70 1.47 8.11 12.26
N SER A 71 2.46 7.93 11.39
CA SER A 71 2.47 6.86 10.39
C SER A 71 3.84 6.18 10.37
N PRO A 72 4.14 5.37 11.39
CA PRO A 72 5.43 4.69 11.49
C PRO A 72 5.57 3.63 10.40
N LYS A 73 6.84 3.31 10.08
CA LYS A 73 7.17 2.30 9.07
C LYS A 73 6.83 0.89 9.57
N PRO A 74 6.20 0.06 8.73
CA PRO A 74 5.95 -1.35 9.07
C PRO A 74 7.26 -2.12 9.09
N ILE A 75 7.55 -2.81 10.20
CA ILE A 75 8.73 -3.66 10.36
C ILE A 75 8.39 -5.11 10.01
N LYS A 76 7.22 -5.57 10.44
CA LYS A 76 6.78 -6.96 10.29
C LYS A 76 5.27 -7.05 10.34
N ILE A 77 4.71 -7.88 9.47
CA ILE A 77 3.33 -8.35 9.56
C ILE A 77 3.34 -9.65 10.35
N TYR A 78 2.59 -9.75 11.45
CA TYR A 78 2.66 -10.94 12.31
C TYR A 78 2.07 -12.19 11.66
N GLN A 79 0.98 -12.05 10.92
CA GLN A 79 0.26 -13.15 10.27
C GLN A 79 0.83 -13.59 8.91
N TRP A 80 2.02 -13.15 8.54
CA TRP A 80 2.59 -13.46 7.22
C TRP A 80 2.75 -14.97 6.96
N ARG A 81 3.02 -15.77 8.02
CA ARG A 81 3.21 -17.22 7.89
C ARG A 81 1.92 -17.93 7.53
N GLU A 82 0.83 -17.57 8.23
CA GLU A 82 -0.51 -18.07 8.01
C GLU A 82 -0.99 -17.70 6.61
N ILE A 83 -0.80 -16.44 6.23
CA ILE A 83 -1.15 -15.94 4.89
C ILE A 83 -0.37 -16.70 3.81
N LYS A 84 0.95 -16.84 3.96
CA LYS A 84 1.78 -17.58 3.02
C LYS A 84 1.30 -19.02 2.85
N LYS A 85 1.03 -19.71 3.95
CA LYS A 85 0.53 -21.07 3.93
C LYS A 85 -0.78 -21.25 3.18
N LEU A 86 -1.72 -20.32 3.37
CA LEU A 86 -2.98 -20.31 2.62
C LEU A 86 -2.75 -20.10 1.13
N MET A 87 -1.91 -19.13 0.76
CA MET A 87 -1.60 -18.86 -0.65
C MET A 87 -0.90 -20.03 -1.34
N GLU A 88 -0.03 -20.76 -0.64
CA GLU A 88 0.64 -21.97 -1.16
C GLU A 88 -0.33 -23.08 -1.56
N LEU A 89 -1.58 -23.08 -1.04
CA LEU A 89 -2.62 -24.01 -1.44
C LEU A 89 -3.25 -23.70 -2.81
N GLY A 90 -2.99 -22.52 -3.37
CA GLY A 90 -3.38 -22.13 -4.74
C GLY A 90 -4.85 -21.77 -4.96
N SER A 91 -5.75 -22.15 -4.05
CA SER A 91 -7.19 -21.86 -4.16
C SER A 91 -7.66 -20.69 -3.28
N TRP A 92 -6.79 -20.15 -2.42
CA TRP A 92 -7.15 -19.13 -1.46
C TRP A 92 -6.82 -17.72 -1.96
N ILE A 93 -7.76 -16.80 -1.80
CA ILE A 93 -7.59 -15.37 -1.95
C ILE A 93 -7.65 -14.76 -0.55
N VAL A 94 -6.53 -14.19 -0.10
CA VAL A 94 -6.40 -13.68 1.27
C VAL A 94 -6.49 -12.15 1.27
N ILE A 95 -7.45 -11.61 2.01
CA ILE A 95 -7.63 -10.18 2.24
C ILE A 95 -6.92 -9.83 3.55
N ALA A 96 -5.83 -9.10 3.46
CA ALA A 96 -4.99 -8.76 4.60
C ALA A 96 -4.59 -7.28 4.61
N CYS A 97 -4.01 -6.79 5.70
CA CYS A 97 -3.52 -5.42 5.87
C CYS A 97 -4.55 -4.33 5.58
N GLY A 98 -5.84 -4.60 5.76
CA GLY A 98 -6.91 -3.63 5.54
C GLY A 98 -6.68 -2.33 6.33
N GLY A 99 -6.70 -1.17 5.62
CA GLY A 99 -6.39 0.13 6.20
C GLY A 99 -4.94 0.32 6.67
N GLY A 100 -4.02 -0.62 6.35
CA GLY A 100 -2.63 -0.64 6.80
C GLY A 100 -2.35 -1.64 7.95
N GLY A 101 -3.39 -2.30 8.46
CA GLY A 101 -3.30 -3.21 9.60
C GLY A 101 -3.27 -2.51 10.96
N ILE A 102 -3.23 -3.30 12.03
CA ILE A 102 -3.27 -2.82 13.43
C ILE A 102 -1.83 -2.59 13.92
N PRO A 103 -1.40 -1.33 14.14
CA PRO A 103 -0.04 -1.05 14.61
C PRO A 103 0.16 -1.51 16.05
N VAL A 104 1.23 -2.26 16.28
CA VAL A 104 1.60 -2.76 17.60
C VAL A 104 3.09 -2.61 17.86
N ILE A 105 3.44 -2.37 19.12
CA ILE A 105 4.80 -2.52 19.64
C ILE A 105 4.88 -3.83 20.43
N LYS A 106 6.07 -4.41 20.46
CA LYS A 106 6.35 -5.59 21.27
C LYS A 106 7.26 -5.22 22.43
N GLU A 107 6.76 -5.43 23.63
CA GLU A 107 7.57 -5.33 24.86
C GLU A 107 7.62 -6.70 25.50
N GLU A 108 8.83 -7.22 25.67
CA GLU A 108 9.07 -8.58 26.12
C GLU A 108 8.29 -9.63 25.31
N LYS A 109 7.25 -10.21 25.91
CA LYS A 109 6.37 -11.25 25.32
C LYS A 109 4.95 -10.77 25.03
N ARG A 110 4.68 -9.46 25.16
CA ARG A 110 3.36 -8.86 24.96
C ARG A 110 3.33 -7.93 23.77
N LEU A 111 2.16 -7.78 23.17
CA LEU A 111 1.87 -6.83 22.11
C LEU A 111 0.94 -5.75 22.66
N TYR A 112 1.30 -4.49 22.39
CA TYR A 112 0.51 -3.33 22.76
C TYR A 112 0.13 -2.56 21.51
N GLY A 113 -1.17 -2.25 21.36
CA GLY A 113 -1.65 -1.34 20.32
C GLY A 113 -1.12 0.06 20.53
N VAL A 114 -0.83 0.79 19.46
CA VAL A 114 -0.38 2.18 19.52
C VAL A 114 -1.27 3.07 18.65
N GLU A 115 -1.42 4.34 19.05
CA GLU A 115 -2.18 5.32 18.28
C GLU A 115 -1.41 5.78 17.04
N ALA A 116 -1.59 5.07 15.94
CA ALA A 116 -0.96 5.33 14.66
C ALA A 116 -1.80 4.78 13.51
N VAL A 117 -1.52 5.22 12.29
CA VAL A 117 -2.12 4.65 11.07
C VAL A 117 -0.99 4.27 10.12
N ILE A 118 -0.82 2.98 9.91
CA ILE A 118 0.18 2.48 8.97
C ILE A 118 -0.22 2.85 7.53
N ASP A 119 0.74 3.21 6.72
CA ASP A 119 0.51 3.38 5.29
C ASP A 119 0.22 2.02 4.65
N LYS A 120 -0.92 1.91 3.94
CA LYS A 120 -1.38 0.64 3.36
C LYS A 120 -0.45 0.12 2.28
N ASP A 121 0.16 1.02 1.50
CA ASP A 121 1.06 0.64 0.40
C ASP A 121 2.36 0.06 0.98
N LEU A 122 2.91 0.70 2.04
CA LEU A 122 4.07 0.18 2.78
C LEU A 122 3.77 -1.13 3.51
N ALA A 123 2.57 -1.28 4.09
CA ALA A 123 2.17 -2.54 4.74
C ALA A 123 2.05 -3.68 3.72
N SER A 124 1.46 -3.40 2.55
CA SER A 124 1.35 -4.37 1.46
C SER A 124 2.71 -4.80 0.92
N ALA A 125 3.64 -3.85 0.74
CA ALA A 125 5.01 -4.16 0.33
C ALA A 125 5.73 -5.04 1.38
N LYS A 126 5.56 -4.74 2.67
CA LYS A 126 6.12 -5.54 3.75
C LYS A 126 5.52 -6.95 3.81
N LEU A 127 4.21 -7.10 3.56
CA LEU A 127 3.59 -8.41 3.46
C LEU A 127 4.10 -9.17 2.23
N ALA A 128 4.14 -8.53 1.05
CA ALA A 128 4.63 -9.12 -0.19
C ALA A 128 6.08 -9.64 -0.03
N GLU A 129 6.97 -8.86 0.57
CA GLU A 129 8.33 -9.28 0.94
C GLU A 129 8.31 -10.54 1.81
N GLN A 130 7.51 -10.55 2.89
CA GLN A 130 7.50 -11.66 3.86
C GLN A 130 6.91 -12.96 3.32
N ILE A 131 5.94 -12.89 2.43
CA ILE A 131 5.35 -14.08 1.80
C ILE A 131 6.13 -14.55 0.57
N GLY A 132 7.04 -13.74 0.05
CA GLY A 132 7.80 -14.01 -1.17
C GLY A 132 6.90 -13.91 -2.41
N ALA A 133 6.15 -12.82 -2.53
CA ALA A 133 5.34 -12.55 -3.72
C ALA A 133 6.25 -12.23 -4.92
N ASP A 134 5.85 -12.63 -6.11
CA ASP A 134 6.57 -12.33 -7.35
C ASP A 134 6.27 -10.92 -7.83
N ILE A 135 4.99 -10.50 -7.73
CA ILE A 135 4.50 -9.22 -8.23
C ILE A 135 3.82 -8.43 -7.11
N LEU A 136 4.12 -7.13 -7.02
CA LEU A 136 3.35 -6.17 -6.22
C LEU A 136 2.69 -5.15 -7.15
N LEU A 137 1.36 -5.25 -7.31
CA LEU A 137 0.57 -4.29 -8.07
C LEU A 137 -0.18 -3.36 -7.11
N ILE A 138 -0.03 -2.06 -7.33
CA ILE A 138 -0.75 -1.01 -6.60
C ILE A 138 -1.77 -0.35 -7.54
N ALA A 139 -3.05 -0.59 -7.29
CA ALA A 139 -4.13 0.06 -8.01
C ALA A 139 -4.48 1.42 -7.36
N THR A 140 -4.61 2.45 -8.18
CA THR A 140 -4.89 3.83 -7.75
C THR A 140 -5.84 4.53 -8.73
N ASP A 141 -5.96 5.84 -8.61
CA ASP A 141 -6.85 6.69 -9.43
C ASP A 141 -6.20 7.20 -10.74
N VAL A 142 -4.94 6.87 -10.97
CA VAL A 142 -4.21 7.22 -12.20
C VAL A 142 -3.62 5.98 -12.86
N GLU A 143 -3.62 5.96 -14.20
CA GLU A 143 -3.11 4.81 -14.95
C GLU A 143 -1.59 4.69 -14.85
N LYS A 144 -0.86 5.80 -14.94
CA LYS A 144 0.61 5.79 -14.98
C LYS A 144 1.20 6.79 -14.00
N VAL A 145 2.40 6.50 -13.55
CA VAL A 145 3.24 7.45 -12.83
C VAL A 145 3.73 8.51 -13.81
N ALA A 146 3.78 9.76 -13.36
CA ALA A 146 4.26 10.85 -14.19
C ALA A 146 5.33 11.67 -13.47
N LEU A 147 6.30 12.17 -14.23
CA LEU A 147 7.17 13.28 -13.83
C LEU A 147 6.47 14.60 -14.11
N ASN A 148 6.76 15.63 -13.35
CA ASN A 148 6.19 16.97 -13.47
C ASN A 148 4.65 16.95 -13.53
N TYR A 149 4.03 16.14 -12.67
CA TYR A 149 2.58 15.92 -12.69
C TYR A 149 1.81 17.25 -12.58
N GLY A 150 0.88 17.47 -13.52
CA GLY A 150 0.05 18.68 -13.60
C GLY A 150 0.76 19.91 -14.20
N GLN A 151 1.97 19.75 -14.72
CA GLN A 151 2.73 20.81 -15.43
C GLN A 151 2.66 20.62 -16.94
N SER A 152 3.08 21.65 -17.70
CA SER A 152 3.06 21.63 -19.18
C SER A 152 4.02 20.62 -19.80
N ASP A 153 5.05 20.23 -19.05
CA ASP A 153 6.06 19.22 -19.40
C ASP A 153 5.86 17.89 -18.70
N GLN A 154 4.63 17.59 -18.27
CA GLN A 154 4.26 16.31 -17.69
C GLN A 154 4.65 15.16 -18.63
N ASN A 155 5.33 14.15 -18.06
CA ASN A 155 5.77 12.97 -18.79
C ASN A 155 5.34 11.69 -18.07
N PHE A 156 4.49 10.88 -18.70
CA PHE A 156 4.07 9.58 -18.20
C PHE A 156 5.17 8.53 -18.41
N LEU A 157 5.36 7.69 -17.39
CA LEU A 157 6.37 6.64 -17.41
C LEU A 157 5.72 5.28 -17.67
N ASP A 158 6.17 4.58 -18.70
CA ASP A 158 5.77 3.18 -18.96
C ASP A 158 6.60 2.22 -18.11
N ARG A 159 7.88 2.49 -17.99
CA ARG A 159 8.83 1.69 -17.21
C ARG A 159 9.80 2.59 -16.46
N ILE A 160 10.21 2.13 -15.28
CA ILE A 160 11.18 2.86 -14.44
C ILE A 160 12.01 1.87 -13.63
N SER A 161 13.32 2.04 -13.62
CA SER A 161 14.21 1.27 -12.76
C SER A 161 14.15 1.73 -11.31
N VAL A 162 14.51 0.85 -10.37
CA VAL A 162 14.67 1.20 -8.93
C VAL A 162 15.61 2.38 -8.75
N ALA A 163 16.70 2.45 -9.54
CA ALA A 163 17.67 3.55 -9.46
C ALA A 163 17.07 4.90 -9.85
N GLU A 164 16.31 4.95 -10.97
CA GLU A 164 15.60 6.15 -11.42
C GLU A 164 14.49 6.55 -10.44
N ALA A 165 13.70 5.58 -9.95
CA ALA A 165 12.65 5.83 -8.98
C ALA A 165 13.18 6.46 -7.69
N LYS A 166 14.33 5.98 -7.18
CA LYS A 166 15.03 6.59 -6.04
C LYS A 166 15.52 8.00 -6.32
N LYS A 167 16.05 8.24 -7.52
CA LYS A 167 16.47 9.57 -7.96
C LYS A 167 15.30 10.53 -7.95
N TYR A 168 14.21 10.17 -8.61
CA TYR A 168 13.02 11.02 -8.72
C TYR A 168 12.31 11.26 -7.38
N LEU A 169 12.35 10.27 -6.45
CA LEU A 169 11.88 10.50 -5.07
C LEU A 169 12.71 11.57 -4.35
N LYS A 170 14.04 11.60 -4.53
CA LYS A 170 14.92 12.60 -3.93
C LYS A 170 14.74 13.99 -4.57
N GLU A 171 14.28 14.04 -5.81
CA GLU A 171 13.99 15.26 -6.56
C GLU A 171 12.53 15.73 -6.34
N ASP A 172 11.82 15.18 -5.35
CA ASP A 172 10.43 15.50 -5.00
C ASP A 172 9.43 15.42 -6.18
N GLN A 173 9.74 14.56 -7.18
CA GLN A 173 8.86 14.35 -8.34
C GLN A 173 7.53 13.71 -7.97
N PHE A 174 7.47 12.99 -6.85
CA PHE A 174 6.28 12.28 -6.42
C PHE A 174 5.73 12.85 -5.11
N PRO A 175 4.47 13.33 -5.08
CA PRO A 175 3.88 13.92 -3.88
C PRO A 175 3.95 12.99 -2.67
N ALA A 176 4.49 13.47 -1.55
CA ALA A 176 4.74 12.69 -0.33
C ALA A 176 3.47 12.09 0.31
N GLY A 177 2.30 12.66 0.04
CA GLY A 177 1.01 12.19 0.59
C GLY A 177 0.22 11.23 -0.31
N SER A 178 0.70 10.93 -1.52
CA SER A 178 -0.03 10.13 -2.51
C SER A 178 0.86 9.17 -3.29
N MET A 179 1.54 9.64 -4.33
CA MET A 179 2.37 8.82 -5.21
C MET A 179 3.69 8.40 -4.55
N GLY A 180 4.32 9.27 -3.75
CA GLY A 180 5.59 8.97 -3.07
C GLY A 180 5.59 7.67 -2.27
N PRO A 181 4.63 7.42 -1.36
CA PRO A 181 4.53 6.15 -0.63
C PRO A 181 4.37 4.93 -1.53
N LYS A 182 3.65 5.03 -2.65
CA LYS A 182 3.47 3.94 -3.62
C LYS A 182 4.79 3.58 -4.30
N VAL A 183 5.50 4.59 -4.82
CA VAL A 183 6.82 4.41 -5.43
C VAL A 183 7.81 3.83 -4.41
N GLN A 184 7.84 4.36 -3.18
CA GLN A 184 8.70 3.84 -2.12
C GLN A 184 8.37 2.37 -1.78
N SER A 185 7.08 2.00 -1.80
CA SER A 185 6.65 0.63 -1.54
C SER A 185 7.17 -0.34 -2.59
N LEU A 186 7.10 0.03 -3.88
CA LEU A 186 7.64 -0.79 -4.96
C LEU A 186 9.17 -0.89 -4.92
N ILE A 187 9.87 0.20 -4.59
CA ILE A 187 11.32 0.18 -4.39
C ILE A 187 11.68 -0.83 -3.29
N ASN A 188 11.02 -0.74 -2.12
CA ASN A 188 11.27 -1.64 -0.99
C ASN A 188 11.02 -3.10 -1.37
N PHE A 189 9.92 -3.36 -2.09
CA PHE A 189 9.55 -4.69 -2.55
C PHE A 189 10.59 -5.28 -3.50
N LEU A 190 10.99 -4.54 -4.54
CA LEU A 190 11.98 -5.00 -5.51
C LEU A 190 13.36 -5.22 -4.87
N GLU A 191 13.79 -4.32 -3.96
CA GLU A 191 15.04 -4.49 -3.21
C GLU A 191 15.03 -5.69 -2.26
N SER A 192 13.85 -6.16 -1.87
CA SER A 192 13.71 -7.37 -1.05
C SER A 192 13.65 -8.67 -1.86
N GLY A 193 13.77 -8.61 -3.18
CA GLY A 193 13.80 -9.76 -4.07
C GLY A 193 12.50 -10.02 -4.85
N GLY A 194 11.55 -9.07 -4.84
CA GLY A 194 10.39 -9.13 -5.73
C GLY A 194 10.80 -8.99 -7.20
N GLU A 195 10.04 -9.60 -8.10
CA GLU A 195 10.39 -9.62 -9.53
C GLU A 195 9.89 -8.38 -10.27
N GLN A 196 8.66 -7.94 -9.99
CA GLN A 196 8.02 -6.84 -10.69
C GLN A 196 7.12 -6.00 -9.77
N GLY A 197 7.27 -4.69 -9.85
CA GLY A 197 6.33 -3.73 -9.26
C GLY A 197 5.48 -3.05 -10.33
N ILE A 198 4.19 -2.82 -10.07
CA ILE A 198 3.30 -2.17 -11.03
C ILE A 198 2.46 -1.11 -10.30
N ILE A 199 2.31 0.08 -10.89
CA ILE A 199 1.29 1.07 -10.52
C ILE A 199 0.36 1.27 -11.70
N THR A 200 -0.96 1.14 -11.46
CA THR A 200 -1.97 1.32 -12.52
C THR A 200 -3.31 1.79 -11.96
N SER A 201 -4.26 2.14 -12.82
CA SER A 201 -5.64 2.41 -12.41
C SER A 201 -6.41 1.09 -12.17
N ILE A 202 -7.52 1.18 -11.41
CA ILE A 202 -8.34 0.00 -11.08
C ILE A 202 -8.85 -0.67 -12.37
N GLU A 203 -9.27 0.11 -13.35
CA GLU A 203 -9.83 -0.38 -14.63
C GLU A 203 -8.78 -1.05 -15.51
N LYS A 204 -7.49 -0.78 -15.24
CA LYS A 204 -6.37 -1.26 -16.06
C LYS A 204 -5.55 -2.37 -15.42
N ILE A 205 -6.03 -2.97 -14.32
CA ILE A 205 -5.30 -4.04 -13.60
C ILE A 205 -4.94 -5.19 -14.53
N LYS A 206 -5.92 -5.68 -15.31
CA LYS A 206 -5.69 -6.80 -16.25
C LYS A 206 -4.66 -6.43 -17.31
N ASP A 207 -4.87 -5.32 -18.00
CA ASP A 207 -3.97 -4.84 -19.05
C ASP A 207 -2.53 -4.63 -18.51
N ALA A 208 -2.41 -4.14 -17.27
CA ALA A 208 -1.13 -3.91 -16.62
C ALA A 208 -0.38 -5.21 -16.27
N LEU A 209 -1.10 -6.25 -15.85
CA LEU A 209 -0.51 -7.58 -15.62
C LEU A 209 -0.04 -8.24 -16.94
N GLU A 210 -0.68 -7.91 -18.06
CA GLU A 210 -0.29 -8.34 -19.40
C GLU A 210 0.83 -7.45 -20.00
N GLY A 211 1.26 -6.40 -19.28
CA GLY A 211 2.30 -5.46 -19.74
C GLY A 211 1.83 -4.37 -20.71
N ASN A 212 0.52 -4.20 -20.87
CA ASN A 212 -0.09 -3.29 -21.85
C ASN A 212 -0.55 -1.94 -21.24
N ALA A 213 -0.47 -1.77 -19.91
CA ALA A 213 -0.85 -0.55 -19.21
C ALA A 213 -0.04 -0.35 -17.93
N GLY A 214 -0.24 0.80 -17.28
CA GLY A 214 0.42 1.12 -16.03
C GLY A 214 1.87 1.54 -16.17
N THR A 215 2.55 1.71 -15.03
CA THR A 215 4.00 1.90 -14.94
C THR A 215 4.62 0.67 -14.30
N SER A 216 5.51 -0.01 -15.02
CA SER A 216 6.25 -1.18 -14.55
C SER A 216 7.58 -0.76 -13.91
N PHE A 217 7.82 -1.23 -12.69
CA PHE A 217 9.07 -1.04 -11.95
C PHE A 217 9.90 -2.31 -12.00
N TYR A 218 11.20 -2.16 -12.20
CA TYR A 218 12.15 -3.27 -12.30
C TYR A 218 13.47 -2.92 -11.60
N PHE A 219 14.25 -3.95 -11.30
CA PHE A 219 15.56 -3.80 -10.65
C PHE A 219 16.65 -3.37 -11.61
#